data_2ad4101720bbc90e0a56bdf3b4b4e724
#
_entry.id   2ad4101720bbc90e0a56bdf3b4b4e724
#
_cell.length_a   1.000
_cell.length_b   1.000
_cell.length_c   1.000
_cell.angle_alpha   90.00
_cell.angle_beta   90.00
_cell.angle_gamma   90.00
#
_symmetry.space_group_name_H-M   'P 1'
#
loop_
_entity.id
_entity.type
_entity.pdbx_description
1 polymer ?
#
loop_
_entity_poly.entity_id
_entity_poly.type
_entity_poly.pdbx_seq_one_letter_code
_entity_poly.pdbx_strand_id
1 'polypeptide(L)'
;MTLLDNDLFNVIKFVISFFMSIIIHELGHAFFVSIFRGKVNGLGIGMFGKTFFEFKKFYIKKDFYRGSIMWELPVNIKDYQLVLVYFGGPLFNLITGLVCWIFGNPEYKYYYDVIMNISFVMAFINLLPFYFSSSMKSDGRGILDVLTERKTA
;
A
#
# COMPACT_ATOMS: atom_id res chain seq x y z
N MET A 1 26.45 -24.44 -4.58
CA MET A 1 25.62 -23.26 -4.77
C MET A 1 26.58 -22.09 -5.03
N THR A 2 26.55 -21.51 -6.22
CA THR A 2 27.50 -20.47 -6.64
C THR A 2 27.09 -19.10 -6.07
N LEU A 3 27.99 -18.10 -6.06
CA LEU A 3 27.65 -16.73 -5.61
C LEU A 3 26.49 -16.15 -6.44
N LEU A 4 26.44 -16.44 -7.74
CA LEU A 4 25.38 -16.01 -8.65
C LEU A 4 23.99 -16.58 -8.26
N ASP A 5 23.94 -17.83 -7.76
CA ASP A 5 22.69 -18.45 -7.32
C ASP A 5 22.12 -17.72 -6.09
N ASN A 6 23.00 -17.28 -5.18
CA ASN A 6 22.58 -16.52 -3.99
C ASN A 6 22.04 -15.14 -4.36
N ASP A 7 22.67 -14.44 -5.31
CA ASP A 7 22.26 -13.11 -5.75
C ASP A 7 20.91 -13.16 -6.46
N LEU A 8 20.70 -14.09 -7.38
CA LEU A 8 19.41 -14.28 -8.06
C LEU A 8 18.29 -14.58 -7.05
N PHE A 9 18.58 -15.46 -6.07
CA PHE A 9 17.60 -15.80 -5.05
C PHE A 9 17.23 -14.61 -4.15
N ASN A 10 18.19 -13.75 -3.84
CA ASN A 10 17.95 -12.52 -3.08
C ASN A 10 17.12 -11.50 -3.86
N VAL A 11 17.34 -11.35 -5.16
CA VAL A 11 16.52 -10.51 -6.04
C VAL A 11 15.08 -11.01 -6.07
N ILE A 12 14.85 -12.31 -6.22
CA ILE A 12 13.51 -12.90 -6.21
C ILE A 12 12.79 -12.63 -4.88
N LYS A 13 13.49 -12.82 -3.76
CA LYS A 13 12.93 -12.51 -2.42
C LYS A 13 12.53 -11.05 -2.30
N PHE A 14 13.39 -10.13 -2.73
CA PHE A 14 13.12 -8.70 -2.72
C PHE A 14 11.86 -8.38 -3.54
N VAL A 15 11.75 -8.90 -4.75
CA VAL A 15 10.61 -8.68 -5.63
C VAL A 15 9.30 -9.19 -5.01
N ILE A 16 9.32 -10.41 -4.45
CA ILE A 16 8.15 -10.97 -3.75
C ILE A 16 7.76 -10.10 -2.56
N SER A 17 8.73 -9.71 -1.72
CA SER A 17 8.49 -8.87 -0.55
C SER A 17 7.93 -7.50 -0.92
N PHE A 18 8.42 -6.92 -2.02
CA PHE A 18 7.93 -5.65 -2.55
C PHE A 18 6.44 -5.74 -2.95
N PHE A 19 6.07 -6.75 -3.73
CA PHE A 19 4.68 -6.93 -4.13
C PHE A 19 3.76 -7.28 -2.95
N MET A 20 4.22 -8.07 -2.00
CA MET A 20 3.48 -8.34 -0.77
C MET A 20 3.23 -7.05 0.03
N SER A 21 4.24 -6.19 0.17
CA SER A 21 4.10 -4.91 0.88
C SER A 21 3.12 -3.96 0.17
N ILE A 22 3.10 -3.96 -1.17
CA ILE A 22 2.08 -3.22 -1.95
C ILE A 22 0.68 -3.75 -1.65
N ILE A 23 0.47 -5.06 -1.70
CA ILE A 23 -0.85 -5.67 -1.46
C ILE A 23 -1.33 -5.38 -0.02
N ILE A 24 -0.43 -5.50 0.97
CA ILE A 24 -0.72 -5.19 2.37
C ILE A 24 -1.15 -3.73 2.52
N HIS A 25 -0.46 -2.81 1.84
CA HIS A 25 -0.80 -1.39 1.81
C HIS A 25 -2.24 -1.18 1.30
N GLU A 26 -2.57 -1.72 0.13
CA GLU A 26 -3.91 -1.57 -0.45
C GLU A 26 -5.01 -2.23 0.41
N LEU A 27 -4.68 -3.35 1.09
CA LEU A 27 -5.59 -3.97 2.05
C LEU A 27 -5.86 -3.09 3.26
N GLY A 28 -4.91 -2.26 3.67
CA GLY A 28 -5.10 -1.26 4.72
C GLY A 28 -6.18 -0.23 4.37
N HIS A 29 -6.17 0.29 3.15
CA HIS A 29 -7.23 1.15 2.65
C HIS A 29 -8.58 0.40 2.58
N ALA A 30 -8.57 -0.81 2.01
CA ALA A 30 -9.76 -1.64 1.87
C ALA A 30 -10.43 -1.94 3.23
N PHE A 31 -9.62 -2.14 4.26
CA PHE A 31 -10.09 -2.37 5.63
C PHE A 31 -10.91 -1.18 6.15
N PHE A 32 -10.40 0.04 6.09
CA PHE A 32 -11.12 1.21 6.56
C PHE A 32 -12.32 1.57 5.65
N VAL A 33 -12.20 1.41 4.33
CA VAL A 33 -13.34 1.54 3.42
C VAL A 33 -14.49 0.63 3.87
N SER A 34 -14.18 -0.63 4.18
CA SER A 34 -15.18 -1.62 4.60
C SER A 34 -15.78 -1.31 5.97
N ILE A 35 -14.98 -0.87 6.96
CA ILE A 35 -15.45 -0.45 8.29
C ILE A 35 -16.44 0.71 8.17
N PHE A 36 -16.17 1.67 7.28
CA PHE A 36 -17.04 2.83 7.08
C PHE A 36 -18.16 2.59 6.07
N ARG A 37 -18.49 1.32 5.82
CA ARG A 37 -19.58 0.89 4.92
C ARG A 37 -19.41 1.36 3.48
N GLY A 38 -18.19 1.61 3.05
CA GLY A 38 -17.85 1.83 1.66
C GLY A 38 -17.79 0.50 0.89
N LYS A 39 -17.61 0.61 -0.41
CA LYS A 39 -17.51 -0.53 -1.31
C LYS A 39 -16.16 -0.54 -2.00
N VAL A 40 -15.42 -1.63 -1.89
CA VAL A 40 -14.21 -1.88 -2.66
C VAL A 40 -14.61 -2.49 -4.00
N ASN A 41 -14.39 -1.77 -5.09
CA ASN A 41 -14.72 -2.20 -6.45
C ASN A 41 -13.56 -2.94 -7.12
N GLY A 42 -12.32 -2.61 -6.76
CA GLY A 42 -11.13 -3.28 -7.26
C GLY A 42 -9.94 -3.03 -6.37
N LEU A 43 -9.00 -3.97 -6.34
CA LEU A 43 -7.73 -3.90 -5.62
C LEU A 43 -6.68 -4.64 -6.44
N GLY A 44 -5.48 -4.09 -6.54
CA GLY A 44 -4.45 -4.80 -7.30
C GLY A 44 -3.14 -4.04 -7.43
N ILE A 45 -2.38 -4.50 -8.41
CA ILE A 45 -1.07 -3.97 -8.76
C ILE A 45 -1.20 -3.24 -10.09
N GLY A 46 -0.74 -2.00 -10.12
CA GLY A 46 -0.85 -1.13 -11.28
C GLY A 46 -2.18 -0.40 -11.38
N MET A 47 -2.16 0.81 -11.92
CA MET A 47 -3.34 1.66 -12.10
C MET A 47 -3.67 1.87 -13.57
N PHE A 48 -2.66 1.96 -14.43
CA PHE A 48 -2.79 2.30 -15.84
C PHE A 48 -2.30 1.19 -16.77
N GLY A 49 -2.70 1.29 -18.04
CA GLY A 49 -2.25 0.41 -19.10
C GLY A 49 -3.04 -0.88 -19.22
N LYS A 50 -2.46 -1.82 -19.98
CA LYS A 50 -3.12 -3.10 -20.26
C LYS A 50 -3.21 -3.95 -18.99
N THR A 51 -4.38 -4.56 -18.76
CA THR A 51 -4.56 -5.56 -17.71
C THR A 51 -3.96 -6.89 -18.19
N PHE A 52 -3.04 -7.43 -17.40
CA PHE A 52 -2.44 -8.75 -17.66
C PHE A 52 -3.21 -9.87 -16.98
N PHE A 53 -3.75 -9.59 -15.81
CA PHE A 53 -4.50 -10.55 -15.03
C PHE A 53 -5.65 -9.86 -14.32
N GLU A 54 -6.83 -10.50 -14.29
CA GLU A 54 -8.00 -10.06 -13.54
C GLU A 54 -8.75 -11.27 -13.02
N PHE A 55 -9.00 -11.29 -11.72
CA PHE A 55 -9.82 -12.31 -11.08
C PHE A 55 -10.71 -11.67 -10.02
N LYS A 56 -12.02 -11.67 -10.26
CA LYS A 56 -13.02 -10.98 -9.44
C LYS A 56 -12.69 -9.48 -9.31
N LYS A 57 -12.25 -9.05 -8.11
CA LYS A 57 -11.88 -7.67 -7.81
C LYS A 57 -10.36 -7.44 -7.81
N PHE A 58 -9.57 -8.48 -7.98
CA PHE A 58 -8.11 -8.38 -8.02
C PHE A 58 -7.62 -8.24 -9.45
N TYR A 59 -6.68 -7.31 -9.69
CA TYR A 59 -6.10 -7.12 -11.02
C TYR A 59 -4.60 -6.82 -10.97
N ILE A 60 -3.92 -7.12 -12.08
CA ILE A 60 -2.53 -6.75 -12.33
C ILE A 60 -2.47 -6.04 -13.68
N LYS A 61 -1.98 -4.79 -13.68
CA LYS A 61 -1.81 -3.96 -14.87
C LYS A 61 -0.34 -3.71 -15.20
N LYS A 62 -0.08 -3.07 -16.36
CA LYS A 62 1.26 -2.89 -16.90
C LYS A 62 2.21 -2.08 -16.00
N ASP A 63 1.69 -1.10 -15.27
CA ASP A 63 2.47 -0.25 -14.36
C ASP A 63 2.62 -0.87 -12.96
N PHE A 64 3.14 -2.08 -12.89
CA PHE A 64 3.20 -2.97 -11.72
C PHE A 64 4.12 -2.48 -10.56
N TYR A 65 4.69 -1.29 -10.64
CA TYR A 65 5.54 -0.71 -9.57
C TYR A 65 4.74 0.00 -8.47
N ARG A 66 3.43 0.00 -8.53
CA ARG A 66 2.53 0.61 -7.55
C ARG A 66 1.30 -0.26 -7.28
N GLY A 67 0.69 -0.06 -6.12
CA GLY A 67 -0.64 -0.57 -5.83
C GLY A 67 -1.74 0.36 -6.33
N SER A 68 -2.94 -0.13 -6.34
CA SER A 68 -4.14 0.70 -6.54
C SER A 68 -5.37 0.01 -6.00
N ILE A 69 -6.23 0.81 -5.40
CA ILE A 69 -7.54 0.39 -4.93
C ILE A 69 -8.61 1.34 -5.49
N MET A 70 -9.71 0.76 -5.95
CA MET A 70 -10.90 1.49 -6.39
C MET A 70 -11.98 1.33 -5.32
N TRP A 71 -12.44 2.46 -4.76
CA TRP A 71 -13.49 2.46 -3.74
C TRP A 71 -14.59 3.46 -4.02
N GLU A 72 -15.73 3.19 -3.46
CA GLU A 72 -16.84 4.12 -3.30
C GLU A 72 -17.11 4.29 -1.82
N LEU A 73 -17.25 5.52 -1.36
CA LEU A 73 -17.54 5.85 0.03
C LEU A 73 -18.95 6.41 0.16
N PRO A 74 -19.61 6.27 1.33
CA PRO A 74 -20.89 6.89 1.58
C PRO A 74 -20.83 8.41 1.41
N VAL A 75 -21.90 9.01 0.88
CA VAL A 75 -21.98 10.47 0.66
C VAL A 75 -21.78 11.28 1.95
N ASN A 76 -22.17 10.72 3.10
CA ASN A 76 -22.09 11.34 4.42
C ASN A 76 -20.85 10.92 5.22
N ILE A 77 -19.77 10.47 4.55
CA ILE A 77 -18.52 10.12 5.22
C ILE A 77 -17.94 11.33 5.95
N LYS A 78 -17.49 11.11 7.19
CA LYS A 78 -16.89 12.16 8.00
C LYS A 78 -15.39 12.29 7.68
N ASP A 79 -14.82 13.49 7.91
CA ASP A 79 -13.42 13.77 7.60
C ASP A 79 -12.45 12.79 8.27
N TYR A 80 -12.65 12.53 9.57
CA TYR A 80 -11.78 11.60 10.30
C TYR A 80 -11.84 10.18 9.71
N GLN A 81 -13.00 9.79 9.16
CA GLN A 81 -13.14 8.49 8.49
C GLN A 81 -12.36 8.48 7.17
N LEU A 82 -12.46 9.56 6.40
CA LEU A 82 -11.71 9.71 5.15
C LEU A 82 -10.19 9.78 5.41
N VAL A 83 -9.76 10.49 6.46
CA VAL A 83 -8.37 10.49 6.93
C VAL A 83 -7.92 9.07 7.27
N LEU A 84 -8.73 8.28 7.98
CA LEU A 84 -8.40 6.90 8.31
C LEU A 84 -8.37 5.98 7.08
N VAL A 85 -9.20 6.23 6.06
CA VAL A 85 -9.12 5.52 4.79
C VAL A 85 -7.77 5.77 4.13
N TYR A 86 -7.32 7.03 4.01
CA TYR A 86 -5.99 7.34 3.46
C TYR A 86 -4.86 6.81 4.35
N PHE A 87 -4.97 6.92 5.66
CA PHE A 87 -3.96 6.43 6.59
C PHE A 87 -3.85 4.90 6.63
N GLY A 88 -4.88 4.19 6.18
CA GLY A 88 -4.99 2.74 6.24
C GLY A 88 -3.82 2.00 5.60
N GLY A 89 -3.42 2.38 4.40
CA GLY A 89 -2.27 1.79 3.71
C GLY A 89 -0.96 1.95 4.48
N PRO A 90 -0.53 3.20 4.79
CA PRO A 90 0.63 3.42 5.63
C PRO A 90 0.59 2.70 6.99
N LEU A 91 -0.57 2.69 7.65
CA LEU A 91 -0.75 2.02 8.94
C LEU A 91 -0.49 0.51 8.84
N PHE A 92 -1.03 -0.15 7.83
CA PHE A 92 -0.81 -1.60 7.64
C PHE A 92 0.65 -1.92 7.34
N ASN A 93 1.34 -1.07 6.58
CA ASN A 93 2.77 -1.22 6.37
C ASN A 93 3.56 -0.98 7.67
N LEU A 94 3.22 0.02 8.48
CA LEU A 94 3.84 0.23 9.79
C LEU A 94 3.65 -0.99 10.71
N ILE A 95 2.43 -1.51 10.80
CA ILE A 95 2.13 -2.72 11.59
C ILE A 95 2.95 -3.91 11.08
N THR A 96 3.01 -4.12 9.77
CA THR A 96 3.79 -5.21 9.16
C THR A 96 5.26 -5.08 9.50
N GLY A 97 5.84 -3.89 9.35
CA GLY A 97 7.23 -3.62 9.72
C GLY A 97 7.50 -3.91 11.20
N LEU A 98 6.62 -3.47 12.11
CA LEU A 98 6.73 -3.71 13.54
C LEU A 98 6.59 -5.19 13.89
N VAL A 99 5.67 -5.91 13.28
CA VAL A 99 5.50 -7.36 13.48
C VAL A 99 6.76 -8.11 13.04
N CYS A 100 7.32 -7.78 11.89
CA CYS A 100 8.56 -8.37 11.42
C CYS A 100 9.74 -8.05 12.36
N TRP A 101 9.79 -6.84 12.91
CA TRP A 101 10.85 -6.42 13.83
C TRP A 101 10.77 -7.15 15.16
N ILE A 102 9.57 -7.30 15.73
CA ILE A 102 9.38 -7.88 17.08
C ILE A 102 9.42 -9.41 17.07
N PHE A 103 8.78 -10.02 16.06
CA PHE A 103 8.54 -11.46 16.00
C PHE A 103 9.35 -12.17 14.91
N GLY A 104 10.22 -11.45 14.19
CA GLY A 104 11.03 -12.05 13.12
C GLY A 104 11.94 -13.14 13.65
N ASN A 105 11.87 -14.34 13.05
CA ASN A 105 12.72 -15.47 13.44
C ASN A 105 14.18 -15.21 12.98
N PRO A 106 15.18 -15.29 13.88
CA PRO A 106 16.59 -15.10 13.53
C PRO A 106 17.10 -16.02 12.41
N GLU A 107 16.56 -17.24 12.29
CA GLU A 107 16.89 -18.19 11.24
C GLU A 107 16.54 -17.66 9.84
N TYR A 108 15.46 -16.87 9.73
CA TYR A 108 14.98 -16.25 8.49
C TYR A 108 15.17 -14.74 8.48
N LYS A 109 16.15 -14.24 9.23
CA LYS A 109 16.38 -12.79 9.45
C LYS A 109 16.37 -11.98 8.16
N TYR A 110 17.00 -12.45 7.11
CA TYR A 110 17.04 -11.74 5.83
C TYR A 110 15.64 -11.43 5.27
N TYR A 111 14.71 -12.38 5.35
CA TYR A 111 13.34 -12.18 4.85
C TYR A 111 12.59 -11.14 5.68
N TYR A 112 12.69 -11.24 7.00
CA TYR A 112 12.03 -10.30 7.91
C TYR A 112 12.61 -8.89 7.76
N ASP A 113 13.92 -8.76 7.63
CA ASP A 113 14.58 -7.47 7.42
C ASP A 113 14.15 -6.82 6.09
N VAL A 114 14.04 -7.59 5.00
CA VAL A 114 13.61 -7.08 3.70
C VAL A 114 12.15 -6.59 3.76
N ILE A 115 11.24 -7.39 4.29
CA ILE A 115 9.82 -7.02 4.40
C ILE A 115 9.67 -5.81 5.35
N MET A 116 10.37 -5.81 6.48
CA MET A 116 10.37 -4.73 7.46
C MET A 116 10.80 -3.40 6.81
N ASN A 117 11.97 -3.40 6.16
CA ASN A 117 12.52 -2.20 5.56
C ASN A 117 11.63 -1.67 4.43
N ILE A 118 11.15 -2.54 3.53
CA ILE A 118 10.24 -2.14 2.45
C ILE A 118 8.96 -1.55 3.05
N SER A 119 8.39 -2.18 4.06
CA SER A 119 7.14 -1.72 4.68
C SER A 119 7.31 -0.36 5.35
N PHE A 120 8.39 -0.13 6.10
CA PHE A 120 8.66 1.18 6.70
C PHE A 120 8.91 2.27 5.65
N VAL A 121 9.71 1.97 4.62
CA VAL A 121 9.98 2.91 3.52
C VAL A 121 8.69 3.27 2.78
N MET A 122 7.85 2.29 2.46
CA MET A 122 6.55 2.52 1.82
C MET A 122 5.62 3.36 2.70
N ALA A 123 5.51 3.05 3.99
CA ALA A 123 4.71 3.84 4.91
C ALA A 123 5.18 5.29 4.96
N PHE A 124 6.49 5.50 5.09
CA PHE A 124 7.09 6.83 5.16
C PHE A 124 6.86 7.63 3.87
N ILE A 125 7.18 7.06 2.71
CA ILE A 125 7.01 7.74 1.41
C ILE A 125 5.54 8.09 1.19
N ASN A 126 4.60 7.17 1.44
CA ASN A 126 3.18 7.44 1.22
C ASN A 126 2.59 8.46 2.21
N LEU A 127 3.18 8.65 3.39
CA LEU A 127 2.78 9.70 4.33
C LEU A 127 3.30 11.09 3.97
N LEU A 128 4.31 11.21 3.10
CA LEU A 128 4.75 12.51 2.62
C LEU A 128 3.68 13.13 1.69
N PRO A 129 3.33 14.42 1.88
CA PRO A 129 2.23 15.05 1.15
C PRO A 129 2.67 15.58 -0.22
N PHE A 130 2.69 14.72 -1.25
CA PHE A 130 3.07 15.12 -2.61
C PHE A 130 2.17 14.50 -3.69
N TYR A 131 2.31 14.99 -4.93
CA TYR A 131 1.66 14.42 -6.10
C TYR A 131 2.66 13.62 -6.92
N PHE A 132 2.30 12.38 -7.26
CA PHE A 132 3.05 11.57 -8.22
C PHE A 132 2.84 12.05 -9.66
N SER A 133 1.65 12.58 -9.95
CA SER A 133 1.26 13.19 -11.23
C SER A 133 0.09 14.14 -11.00
N SER A 134 -0.37 14.83 -12.07
CA SER A 134 -1.54 15.73 -12.01
C SER A 134 -2.82 15.05 -11.50
N SER A 135 -2.94 13.73 -11.64
CA SER A 135 -4.13 12.96 -11.25
C SER A 135 -3.90 11.99 -10.08
N MET A 136 -2.67 11.91 -9.55
CA MET A 136 -2.33 10.95 -8.50
C MET A 136 -1.60 11.63 -7.37
N LYS A 137 -2.10 11.40 -6.16
CA LYS A 137 -1.55 11.92 -4.91
C LYS A 137 -1.12 10.78 -3.98
N SER A 138 -0.17 11.08 -3.10
CA SER A 138 0.18 10.21 -1.97
C SER A 138 -0.96 10.19 -0.94
N ASP A 139 -0.95 9.22 -0.03
CA ASP A 139 -1.91 9.17 1.07
C ASP A 139 -1.78 10.38 1.99
N GLY A 140 -0.55 10.77 2.30
CA GLY A 140 -0.27 11.99 3.08
C GLY A 140 -0.82 13.25 2.43
N ARG A 141 -0.81 13.34 1.10
CA ARG A 141 -1.46 14.43 0.37
C ARG A 141 -2.98 14.32 0.47
N GLY A 142 -3.53 13.11 0.35
CA GLY A 142 -4.96 12.87 0.56
C GLY A 142 -5.43 13.30 1.95
N ILE A 143 -4.66 12.96 2.99
CA ILE A 143 -4.92 13.40 4.37
C ILE A 143 -4.87 14.92 4.48
N LEU A 144 -3.82 15.56 3.93
CA LEU A 144 -3.66 17.01 3.99
C LEU A 144 -4.81 17.74 3.30
N ASP A 145 -5.26 17.27 2.13
CA ASP A 145 -6.38 17.86 1.40
C ASP A 145 -7.66 17.83 2.26
N VAL A 146 -7.99 16.68 2.87
CA VAL A 146 -9.15 16.57 3.77
C VAL A 146 -9.08 17.55 4.92
N LEU A 147 -7.90 17.76 5.51
CA LEU A 147 -7.73 18.64 6.66
C LEU A 147 -7.71 20.13 6.29
N THR A 148 -7.39 20.48 5.03
CA THR A 148 -7.24 21.87 4.60
C THR A 148 -8.46 22.40 3.83
N GLU A 149 -9.14 21.59 3.05
CA GLU A 149 -10.28 22.02 2.21
C GLU A 149 -11.48 22.53 3.03
N ARG A 150 -11.67 22.07 4.27
CA ARG A 150 -12.72 22.56 5.16
C ARG A 150 -12.37 23.80 5.97
N LYS A 151 -11.12 24.28 5.96
CA LYS A 151 -10.81 25.58 6.60
C LYS A 151 -11.26 26.76 5.75
N THR A 152 -11.69 26.52 4.51
CA THR A 152 -12.05 27.52 3.50
C THR A 152 -13.56 27.54 3.17
N ALA A 153 -14.36 26.66 3.77
CA ALA A 153 -15.82 26.60 3.65
C ALA A 153 -16.51 26.98 4.97
#